data_ae642a4067aac317d05dc26baf0073a6
#
_entry.id   ae642a4067aac317d05dc26baf0073a6
#
_cell.length_a   1.000
_cell.length_b   1.000
_cell.length_c   1.000
_cell.angle_alpha   90.00
_cell.angle_beta   90.00
_cell.angle_gamma   90.00
#
_symmetry.space_group_name_H-M   'P 1'
#
loop_
_entity.id
_entity.type
_entity.pdbx_description
1 polymer ?
#
loop_
_entity_poly.entity_id
_entity_poly.type
_entity_poly.pdbx_seq_one_letter_code
_entity_poly.pdbx_strand_id
1 'polypeptide(L)'
;ENVYKHATDIAGIRTLKIYGVYDPNVVKAAVYMVKSDAPENTVLLAATRMHGKPTLTIFVSDDLVKKGMNAGKMIREAAKAIQGGGGGQPGFAQAGGRNEEGISLAMEKMEALIAAEA
;
A
#
# COMPACT_ATOMS: atom_id res chain seq x y z
N GLU A 1 -9.50 -15.18 9.35
CA GLU A 1 -9.88 -13.82 8.95
C GLU A 1 -9.61 -13.56 7.48
N ASN A 2 -10.59 -13.06 6.79
CA ASN A 2 -10.49 -12.92 5.34
C ASN A 2 -10.28 -11.46 4.94
N VAL A 3 -9.04 -11.10 4.61
CA VAL A 3 -8.72 -9.73 4.21
C VAL A 3 -9.38 -9.33 2.89
N TYR A 4 -9.72 -10.30 2.04
CA TYR A 4 -10.34 -10.01 0.75
C TYR A 4 -11.80 -9.57 0.87
N LYS A 5 -12.39 -9.76 2.05
CA LYS A 5 -13.78 -9.42 2.28
C LYS A 5 -14.07 -7.94 2.09
N HIS A 6 -13.07 -7.10 2.33
CA HIS A 6 -13.22 -5.65 2.26
C HIS A 6 -12.47 -5.04 1.09
N ALA A 7 -12.19 -5.85 0.08
CA ALA A 7 -11.50 -5.35 -1.11
C ALA A 7 -12.36 -4.34 -1.84
N THR A 8 -11.71 -3.31 -2.35
CA THR A 8 -12.35 -2.25 -3.13
C THR A 8 -11.86 -2.35 -4.57
N ASP A 9 -12.74 -2.12 -5.53
CA ASP A 9 -12.37 -2.09 -6.94
C ASP A 9 -11.94 -0.67 -7.31
N ILE A 10 -10.68 -0.51 -7.70
CA ILE A 10 -10.19 0.77 -8.19
C ILE A 10 -9.74 0.59 -9.63
N ALA A 11 -10.50 1.13 -10.57
CA ALA A 11 -10.22 1.04 -12.00
C ALA A 11 -10.02 -0.41 -12.46
N GLY A 12 -10.79 -1.33 -11.89
CA GLY A 12 -10.73 -2.75 -12.23
C GLY A 12 -9.72 -3.54 -11.43
N ILE A 13 -8.97 -2.90 -10.53
CA ILE A 13 -7.96 -3.56 -9.71
C ILE A 13 -8.52 -3.82 -8.32
N ARG A 14 -8.40 -5.07 -7.86
CA ARG A 14 -8.84 -5.42 -6.51
C ARG A 14 -7.84 -4.83 -5.50
N THR A 15 -8.31 -3.89 -4.71
CA THR A 15 -7.46 -3.16 -3.78
C THR A 15 -7.86 -3.49 -2.34
N LEU A 16 -6.89 -3.97 -1.58
CA LEU A 16 -7.05 -4.25 -0.15
C LEU A 16 -6.45 -3.09 0.62
N LYS A 17 -7.17 -2.59 1.63
CA LYS A 17 -6.71 -1.43 2.40
C LYS A 17 -6.64 -1.77 3.89
N ILE A 18 -5.53 -1.39 4.51
CA ILE A 18 -5.34 -1.46 5.95
C ILE A 18 -5.06 -0.04 6.43
N TYR A 19 -5.88 0.45 7.34
CA TYR A 19 -5.80 1.84 7.76
C TYR A 19 -6.07 1.94 9.26
N GLY A 20 -5.15 2.57 10.00
CA GLY A 20 -5.37 2.76 11.42
C GLY A 20 -4.09 2.62 12.24
N VAL A 21 -4.25 2.27 13.50
CA VAL A 21 -3.12 2.09 14.41
C VAL A 21 -2.78 0.61 14.48
N TYR A 22 -1.68 0.22 13.86
CA TYR A 22 -1.23 -1.16 13.80
C TYR A 22 0.27 -1.25 13.93
N ASP A 23 0.70 -2.32 14.56
CA ASP A 23 2.12 -2.67 14.62
C ASP A 23 2.59 -3.03 13.20
N PRO A 24 3.78 -2.57 12.78
CA PRO A 24 4.32 -2.94 11.46
C PRO A 24 4.37 -4.44 11.20
N ASN A 25 4.52 -5.25 12.25
CA ASN A 25 4.53 -6.71 12.08
C ASN A 25 3.17 -7.24 11.64
N VAL A 26 2.09 -6.59 12.04
CA VAL A 26 0.74 -6.96 11.58
C VAL A 26 0.62 -6.74 10.08
N VAL A 27 1.14 -5.63 9.60
CA VAL A 27 1.13 -5.32 8.18
C VAL A 27 1.95 -6.33 7.38
N LYS A 28 3.14 -6.68 7.90
CA LYS A 28 3.97 -7.69 7.25
C LYS A 28 3.26 -9.03 7.15
N ALA A 29 2.58 -9.43 8.22
CA ALA A 29 1.83 -10.69 8.22
C ALA A 29 0.73 -10.67 7.16
N ALA A 30 0.02 -9.54 7.03
CA ALA A 30 -1.02 -9.42 6.03
C ALA A 30 -0.45 -9.51 4.62
N VAL A 31 0.70 -8.88 4.37
CA VAL A 31 1.37 -8.95 3.07
C VAL A 31 1.77 -10.39 2.74
N TYR A 32 2.32 -11.10 3.72
CA TYR A 32 2.70 -12.50 3.52
C TYR A 32 1.51 -13.37 3.19
N MET A 33 0.38 -13.16 3.88
CA MET A 33 -0.83 -13.92 3.60
C MET A 33 -1.31 -13.70 2.17
N VAL A 34 -1.37 -12.45 1.75
CA VAL A 34 -1.80 -12.13 0.40
C VAL A 34 -0.83 -12.68 -0.63
N LYS A 35 0.47 -12.53 -0.38
CA LYS A 35 1.50 -12.99 -1.30
C LYS A 35 1.48 -14.51 -1.46
N SER A 36 1.26 -15.26 -0.37
CA SER A 36 1.27 -16.71 -0.44
C SER A 36 0.07 -17.27 -1.20
N ASP A 37 -1.01 -16.49 -1.33
CA ASP A 37 -2.15 -16.87 -2.15
C ASP A 37 -1.88 -16.69 -3.65
N ALA A 38 -0.72 -16.12 -4.01
CA ALA A 38 -0.34 -15.83 -5.39
C ALA A 38 -1.47 -15.12 -6.14
N PRO A 39 -1.94 -13.97 -5.62
CA PRO A 39 -3.11 -13.33 -6.19
C PRO A 39 -2.82 -12.69 -7.54
N GLU A 40 -3.90 -12.45 -8.29
CA GLU A 40 -3.82 -11.71 -9.54
C GLU A 40 -4.64 -10.45 -9.41
N ASN A 41 -4.23 -9.41 -10.14
CA ASN A 41 -4.97 -8.15 -10.23
C ASN A 41 -5.25 -7.56 -8.84
N THR A 42 -4.24 -7.63 -7.95
CA THR A 42 -4.43 -7.27 -6.56
C THR A 42 -3.33 -6.32 -6.09
N VAL A 43 -3.74 -5.28 -5.36
CA VAL A 43 -2.84 -4.35 -4.68
C VAL A 43 -3.25 -4.28 -3.21
N LEU A 44 -2.27 -4.31 -2.31
CA LEU A 44 -2.51 -4.09 -0.90
C LEU A 44 -1.92 -2.73 -0.52
N LEU A 45 -2.76 -1.87 0.04
CA LEU A 45 -2.32 -0.56 0.55
C LEU A 45 -2.46 -0.57 2.06
N ALA A 46 -1.41 -0.17 2.75
CA ALA A 46 -1.47 -0.02 4.20
C ALA A 46 -0.99 1.38 4.57
N ALA A 47 -1.80 2.08 5.34
CA ALA A 47 -1.45 3.39 5.88
C ALA A 47 -1.69 3.29 7.37
N THR A 48 -0.63 3.04 8.12
CA THR A 48 -0.72 2.75 9.54
C THR A 48 0.14 3.73 10.34
N ARG A 49 -0.14 3.84 11.62
CA ARG A 49 0.65 4.68 12.50
C ARG A 49 0.86 3.94 13.82
N MET A 50 2.04 4.15 14.40
CA MET A 50 2.38 3.58 15.68
C MET A 50 3.35 4.56 16.36
N HIS A 51 3.05 4.93 17.59
CA HIS A 51 3.89 5.87 18.36
C HIS A 51 4.08 7.20 17.63
N GLY A 52 3.04 7.69 16.97
CA GLY A 52 3.07 8.97 16.27
C GLY A 52 3.80 8.94 14.94
N LYS A 53 4.23 7.77 14.49
CA LYS A 53 4.98 7.65 13.24
C LYS A 53 4.13 6.96 12.17
N PRO A 54 3.83 7.65 11.08
CA PRO A 54 3.07 7.02 9.99
C PRO A 54 3.96 6.13 9.15
N THR A 55 3.40 5.04 8.67
CA THR A 55 4.08 4.10 7.79
C THR A 55 3.16 3.73 6.65
N LEU A 56 3.70 3.72 5.44
CA LEU A 56 2.96 3.33 4.25
C LEU A 56 3.56 2.04 3.70
N THR A 57 2.71 1.16 3.22
CA THR A 57 3.14 -0.10 2.61
C THR A 57 2.29 -0.37 1.39
N ILE A 58 2.92 -0.78 0.28
CA ILE A 58 2.22 -1.16 -0.94
C ILE A 58 2.76 -2.52 -1.39
N PHE A 59 1.83 -3.45 -1.65
CA PHE A 59 2.13 -4.73 -2.30
C PHE A 59 1.37 -4.76 -3.63
N VAL A 60 2.05 -5.17 -4.68
CA VAL A 60 1.46 -5.26 -6.03
C VAL A 60 1.66 -6.69 -6.53
N SER A 61 0.59 -7.30 -7.02
CA SER A 61 0.68 -8.67 -7.54
C SER A 61 1.58 -8.73 -8.78
N ASP A 62 2.16 -9.91 -9.03
CA ASP A 62 3.17 -10.06 -10.09
C ASP A 62 2.65 -9.71 -11.47
N ASP A 63 1.39 -10.04 -11.76
CA ASP A 63 0.81 -9.72 -13.06
C ASP A 63 0.72 -8.22 -13.30
N LEU A 64 0.41 -7.45 -12.24
CA LEU A 64 0.36 -6.00 -12.36
C LEU A 64 1.77 -5.39 -12.49
N VAL A 65 2.75 -5.98 -11.81
CA VAL A 65 4.14 -5.55 -11.97
C VAL A 65 4.57 -5.72 -13.43
N LYS A 66 4.21 -6.85 -14.03
CA LYS A 66 4.56 -7.11 -15.43
C LYS A 66 3.89 -6.13 -16.39
N LYS A 67 2.75 -5.55 -15.98
CA LYS A 67 2.06 -4.54 -16.79
C LYS A 67 2.63 -3.15 -16.61
N GLY A 68 3.61 -2.97 -15.72
CA GLY A 68 4.26 -1.69 -15.50
C GLY A 68 3.96 -1.00 -14.19
N MET A 69 3.10 -1.58 -13.34
CA MET A 69 2.81 -0.99 -12.05
C MET A 69 4.03 -1.11 -11.14
N ASN A 70 4.32 -0.07 -10.38
CA ASN A 70 5.55 -0.01 -9.58
C ASN A 70 5.27 0.56 -8.20
N ALA A 71 5.29 -0.31 -7.19
CA ALA A 71 5.02 0.09 -5.81
C ALA A 71 6.03 1.11 -5.31
N GLY A 72 7.29 0.98 -5.68
CA GLY A 72 8.33 1.91 -5.26
C GLY A 72 8.09 3.34 -5.73
N LYS A 73 7.63 3.49 -6.98
CA LYS A 73 7.29 4.82 -7.49
C LYS A 73 6.08 5.40 -6.78
N MET A 74 5.05 4.57 -6.59
CA MET A 74 3.82 5.02 -5.95
C MET A 74 4.07 5.43 -4.51
N ILE A 75 4.88 4.65 -3.78
CA ILE A 75 5.13 4.94 -2.37
C ILE A 75 5.92 6.24 -2.21
N ARG A 76 6.83 6.53 -3.13
CA ARG A 76 7.62 7.77 -3.04
C ARG A 76 6.74 9.00 -3.17
N GLU A 77 5.75 8.96 -4.06
CA GLU A 77 4.82 10.06 -4.20
C GLU A 77 3.91 10.20 -2.97
N ALA A 78 3.39 9.08 -2.50
CA ALA A 78 2.51 9.11 -1.33
C ALA A 78 3.24 9.55 -0.06
N ALA A 79 4.52 9.19 0.07
CA ALA A 79 5.29 9.52 1.26
C ALA A 79 5.46 11.03 1.47
N LYS A 80 5.33 11.82 0.40
CA LYS A 80 5.40 13.26 0.54
C LYS A 80 4.31 13.80 1.45
N ALA A 81 3.14 13.16 1.47
CA ALA A 81 2.03 13.60 2.30
C ALA A 81 2.30 13.40 3.79
N ILE A 82 3.16 12.45 4.16
CA ILE A 82 3.51 12.20 5.55
C ILE A 82 4.89 12.75 5.90
N GLN A 83 5.43 13.62 5.05
CA GLN A 83 6.75 14.22 5.22
C GLN A 83 7.82 13.15 5.43
N GLY A 84 7.78 12.15 4.58
CA GLY A 84 8.68 11.04 4.71
C GLY A 84 9.28 10.62 3.39
N GLY A 85 9.89 9.47 3.41
CA GLY A 85 10.49 8.90 2.24
C GLY A 85 10.60 7.41 2.39
N GLY A 86 10.85 6.77 1.26
CA GLY A 86 11.01 5.34 1.24
C GLY A 86 11.12 4.87 -0.18
N GLY A 87 10.90 3.61 -0.37
CA GLY A 87 10.97 3.01 -1.67
C GLY A 87 10.95 1.51 -1.55
N GLY A 88 11.34 0.86 -2.61
CA GLY A 88 11.36 -0.58 -2.63
C GLY A 88 11.37 -1.09 -4.04
N GLN A 89 10.84 -2.26 -4.22
CA GLN A 89 10.78 -2.92 -5.51
C GLN A 89 9.41 -2.70 -6.15
N PRO A 90 9.25 -3.04 -7.43
CA PRO A 90 7.95 -2.86 -8.09
C PRO A 90 6.80 -3.61 -7.41
N GLY A 91 7.10 -4.75 -6.80
CA GLY A 91 6.05 -5.55 -6.16
C GLY A 91 5.82 -5.26 -4.69
N PHE A 92 6.74 -4.54 -4.03
CA PHE A 92 6.61 -4.28 -2.61
C PHE A 92 7.45 -3.08 -2.21
N ALA A 93 6.86 -2.13 -1.51
CA ALA A 93 7.57 -0.94 -1.06
C ALA A 93 7.00 -0.44 0.27
N GLN A 94 7.85 0.23 1.03
CA GLN A 94 7.46 0.82 2.31
C GLN A 94 8.07 2.20 2.44
N ALA A 95 7.39 3.05 3.21
CA ALA A 95 7.87 4.38 3.52
C ALA A 95 7.48 4.75 4.94
N GLY A 96 8.29 5.57 5.58
CA GLY A 96 7.96 6.11 6.89
C GLY A 96 8.08 7.62 6.86
N GLY A 97 7.37 8.30 7.76
CA GLY A 97 7.38 9.74 7.79
C GLY A 97 7.21 10.30 9.19
N ARG A 98 6.94 11.59 9.24
CA ARG A 98 6.83 12.32 10.52
C ARG A 98 5.44 12.91 10.74
N ASN A 99 4.64 13.04 9.70
CA ASN A 99 3.35 13.72 9.77
C ASN A 99 2.21 12.72 9.69
N GLU A 100 1.76 12.21 10.84
CA GLU A 100 0.68 11.23 10.83
C GLU A 100 -0.65 11.82 10.38
N GLU A 101 -0.80 13.14 10.43
CA GLU A 101 -2.00 13.80 9.92
C GLU A 101 -2.10 13.70 8.40
N GLY A 102 -1.00 13.40 7.73
CA GLY A 102 -1.00 13.23 6.29
C GLY A 102 -1.38 11.83 5.82
N ILE A 103 -1.67 10.91 6.73
CA ILE A 103 -1.99 9.52 6.37
C ILE A 103 -3.18 9.44 5.43
N SER A 104 -4.26 10.17 5.73
CA SER A 104 -5.45 10.14 4.87
C SER A 104 -5.14 10.61 3.46
N LEU A 105 -4.37 11.69 3.34
CA LEU A 105 -3.97 12.20 2.03
C LEU A 105 -3.06 11.20 1.32
N ALA A 106 -2.15 10.55 2.06
CA ALA A 106 -1.28 9.55 1.47
C ALA A 106 -2.07 8.39 0.91
N MET A 107 -3.09 7.91 1.64
CA MET A 107 -3.95 6.84 1.18
C MET A 107 -4.67 7.25 -0.11
N GLU A 108 -5.20 8.48 -0.14
CA GLU A 108 -5.87 9.00 -1.34
C GLU A 108 -4.91 9.05 -2.52
N LYS A 109 -3.68 9.49 -2.29
CA LYS A 109 -2.68 9.54 -3.35
C LYS A 109 -2.36 8.15 -3.89
N MET A 110 -2.25 7.17 -3.01
CA MET A 110 -1.98 5.79 -3.43
C MET A 110 -3.13 5.25 -4.27
N GLU A 111 -4.38 5.52 -3.86
CA GLU A 111 -5.54 5.10 -4.65
C GLU A 111 -5.58 5.77 -6.01
N ALA A 112 -5.27 7.06 -6.05
CA ALA A 112 -5.24 7.80 -7.31
C ALA A 112 -4.16 7.27 -8.25
N LEU A 113 -3.00 6.91 -7.70
CA LEU A 113 -1.91 6.37 -8.49
C LEU A 113 -2.25 4.99 -9.05
N ILE A 114 -2.97 4.17 -8.27
CA ILE A 114 -3.45 2.89 -8.77
C ILE A 114 -4.37 3.10 -9.97
N ALA A 115 -5.30 4.05 -9.87
CA ALA A 115 -6.21 4.35 -10.97
C ALA A 115 -5.45 4.84 -12.20
N ALA A 116 -4.40 5.64 -12.00
CA ALA A 116 -3.61 6.18 -13.10
C ALA A 116 -2.76 5.10 -13.79
N GLU A 117 -2.32 4.10 -13.03
CA GLU A 117 -1.47 3.02 -13.56
C GLU A 117 -2.28 1.86 -14.15
N ALA A 118 -3.57 1.82 -13.89
CA ALA A 118 -4.42 0.71 -14.31
C ALA A 118 -4.63 0.62 -15.85
#